data_83aa428ae5908794a0e08bf06c2543bf
#
_entry.id   83aa428ae5908794a0e08bf06c2543bf
#
_cell.length_a   1.000
_cell.length_b   1.000
_cell.length_c   1.000
_cell.angle_alpha   90.00
_cell.angle_beta   90.00
_cell.angle_gamma   90.00
#
_symmetry.space_group_name_H-M   'P 1'
#
loop_
_entity.id
_entity.type
_entity.pdbx_description
1 polymer ?
#
loop_
_entity_poly.entity_id
_entity_poly.type
_entity_poly.pdbx_seq_one_letter_code
_entity_poly.pdbx_strand_id
1 'polypeptide(L)'
;MPLSTQPFVEANKDRLLEELKQFLRIPSVSTAPEHKADVRRAAEFVAQAMRDAKLENVQIIETKGHPLVYADWLHAPGKPTVLCYGHYDVQPPDPQIGRAHV
;
A
#
# COMPACT_ATOMS: atom_id res chain seq x y z
N MET A 1 -12.24 4.23 -27.57
CA MET A 1 -12.36 2.98 -26.79
C MET A 1 -11.85 3.21 -25.37
N PRO A 2 -12.67 2.89 -24.38
CA PRO A 2 -12.16 2.92 -23.01
C PRO A 2 -11.10 1.82 -22.84
N LEU A 3 -10.06 2.14 -22.07
CA LEU A 3 -9.07 1.15 -21.70
C LEU A 3 -9.64 0.24 -20.62
N SER A 4 -9.35 -1.05 -20.73
CA SER A 4 -9.73 -2.02 -19.72
C SER A 4 -8.50 -2.44 -18.92
N THR A 5 -8.64 -2.49 -17.61
CA THR A 5 -7.58 -2.98 -16.71
C THR A 5 -7.59 -4.50 -16.58
N GLN A 6 -8.64 -5.15 -17.03
CA GLN A 6 -8.81 -6.59 -16.85
C GLN A 6 -7.67 -7.43 -17.46
N PRO A 7 -7.20 -7.17 -18.69
CA PRO A 7 -6.07 -7.94 -19.22
C PRO A 7 -4.80 -7.79 -18.39
N PHE A 8 -4.55 -6.60 -17.85
CA PHE A 8 -3.41 -6.38 -16.98
C PHE A 8 -3.52 -7.20 -15.70
N VAL A 9 -4.70 -7.17 -15.07
CA VAL A 9 -4.93 -7.92 -13.82
C VAL A 9 -4.75 -9.42 -14.06
N GLU A 10 -5.32 -9.94 -15.12
CA GLU A 10 -5.22 -11.38 -15.42
C GLU A 10 -3.78 -11.80 -15.74
N ALA A 11 -3.04 -10.98 -16.48
CA ALA A 11 -1.65 -11.28 -16.80
C ALA A 11 -0.73 -11.20 -15.59
N ASN A 12 -1.09 -10.43 -14.56
CA ASN A 12 -0.26 -10.20 -13.39
C ASN A 12 -0.87 -10.75 -12.10
N LYS A 13 -1.90 -11.57 -12.21
CA LYS A 13 -2.70 -12.02 -11.06
C LYS A 13 -1.85 -12.66 -9.97
N ASP A 14 -0.97 -13.58 -10.34
CA ASP A 14 -0.16 -14.29 -9.35
C ASP A 14 0.83 -13.35 -8.67
N ARG A 15 1.42 -12.43 -9.42
CA ARG A 15 2.34 -11.43 -8.87
C ARG A 15 1.62 -10.48 -7.91
N LEU A 16 0.44 -9.99 -8.32
CA LEU A 16 -0.34 -9.07 -7.47
C LEU A 16 -0.76 -9.75 -6.18
N LEU A 17 -1.17 -11.02 -6.25
CA LEU A 17 -1.54 -11.77 -5.06
C LEU A 17 -0.36 -11.99 -4.13
N GLU A 18 0.81 -12.35 -4.67
CA GLU A 18 2.00 -12.53 -3.86
C GLU A 18 2.47 -11.24 -3.20
N GLU A 19 2.40 -10.12 -3.91
CA GLU A 19 2.72 -8.81 -3.34
C GLU A 19 1.78 -8.47 -2.17
N LEU A 20 0.50 -8.75 -2.32
CA LEU A 20 -0.46 -8.55 -1.24
C LEU A 20 -0.11 -9.40 -0.03
N LYS A 21 0.25 -10.67 -0.24
CA LYS A 21 0.66 -11.56 0.84
C LYS A 21 1.90 -11.04 1.56
N GLN A 22 2.89 -10.56 0.81
CA GLN A 22 4.09 -9.98 1.40
C GLN A 22 3.77 -8.76 2.25
N PHE A 23 2.88 -7.91 1.76
CA PHE A 23 2.44 -6.75 2.50
C PHE A 23 1.73 -7.14 3.80
N LEU A 24 0.86 -8.15 3.74
CA LEU A 24 0.11 -8.62 4.90
C LEU A 24 0.99 -9.31 5.96
N ARG A 25 2.18 -9.78 5.58
CA ARG A 25 3.12 -10.38 6.54
C ARG A 25 3.83 -9.35 7.41
N ILE A 26 3.75 -8.07 7.05
CA ILE A 26 4.31 -7.01 7.87
C ILE A 26 3.28 -6.67 8.95
N PRO A 27 3.59 -6.87 10.25
CA PRO A 27 2.62 -6.61 11.31
C PRO A 27 2.54 -5.11 11.61
N SER A 28 1.98 -4.36 10.68
CA SER A 28 1.91 -2.90 10.74
C SER A 28 0.79 -2.41 11.66
N VAL A 29 0.80 -2.86 12.91
CA VAL A 29 -0.21 -2.52 13.90
C VAL A 29 0.06 -1.12 14.44
N SER A 30 -0.67 -0.14 13.92
CA SER A 30 -0.37 1.27 14.15
C SER A 30 -0.62 1.73 15.59
N THR A 31 -1.48 1.02 16.32
CA THR A 31 -1.80 1.38 17.70
C THR A 31 -0.87 0.75 18.72
N ALA A 32 0.03 -0.14 18.30
CA ALA A 32 0.94 -0.85 19.18
C ALA A 32 2.34 -0.24 19.09
N PRO A 33 2.85 0.36 20.18
CA PRO A 33 4.19 0.98 20.14
C PRO A 33 5.31 0.00 19.76
N GLU A 34 5.18 -1.26 20.15
CA GLU A 34 6.16 -2.31 19.81
C GLU A 34 6.21 -2.61 18.32
N HIS A 35 5.20 -2.20 17.54
CA HIS A 35 5.16 -2.37 16.09
C HIS A 35 5.48 -1.10 15.31
N LYS A 36 6.01 -0.08 15.97
CA LYS A 36 6.33 1.18 15.28
C LYS A 36 7.29 0.99 14.11
N ALA A 37 8.30 0.15 14.28
CA ALA A 37 9.24 -0.15 13.21
C ALA A 37 8.57 -0.95 12.08
N ASP A 38 7.61 -1.79 12.40
CA ASP A 38 6.85 -2.54 11.41
C ASP A 38 5.96 -1.63 10.57
N VAL A 39 5.34 -0.64 11.21
CA VAL A 39 4.56 0.36 10.47
C VAL A 39 5.45 1.11 9.49
N ARG A 40 6.68 1.45 9.90
CA ARG A 40 7.64 2.09 8.99
C ARG A 40 8.02 1.17 7.84
N ARG A 41 8.25 -0.11 8.11
CA ARG A 41 8.54 -1.07 7.04
C ARG A 41 7.38 -1.18 6.05
N ALA A 42 6.14 -1.12 6.53
CA ALA A 42 4.98 -1.14 5.65
C ALA A 42 4.93 0.11 4.78
N ALA A 43 5.25 1.29 5.34
CA ALA A 43 5.34 2.52 4.55
C ALA A 43 6.41 2.40 3.47
N GLU A 44 7.56 1.85 3.79
CA GLU A 44 8.65 1.64 2.83
C GLU A 44 8.24 0.63 1.74
N PHE A 45 7.51 -0.41 2.11
CA PHE A 45 6.98 -1.39 1.16
C PHE A 45 6.06 -0.70 0.15
N VAL A 46 5.14 0.14 0.63
CA VAL A 46 4.21 0.88 -0.23
C VAL A 46 4.98 1.84 -1.13
N ALA A 47 5.96 2.56 -0.59
CA ALA A 47 6.78 3.47 -1.38
C ALA A 47 7.52 2.74 -2.51
N GLN A 48 8.07 1.57 -2.21
CA GLN A 48 8.74 0.78 -3.23
C GLN A 48 7.77 0.25 -4.28
N ALA A 49 6.58 -0.17 -3.87
CA ALA A 49 5.54 -0.60 -4.82
C ALA A 49 5.14 0.53 -5.76
N MET A 50 5.07 1.75 -5.23
CA MET A 50 4.79 2.93 -6.05
C MET A 50 5.89 3.18 -7.09
N ARG A 51 7.17 3.03 -6.69
CA ARG A 51 8.30 3.16 -7.63
C ARG A 51 8.24 2.08 -8.70
N ASP A 52 7.95 0.86 -8.31
CA ASP A 52 7.85 -0.26 -9.23
C ASP A 52 6.71 -0.07 -10.24
N ALA A 53 5.64 0.60 -9.81
CA ALA A 53 4.52 0.96 -10.67
C ALA A 53 4.81 2.18 -11.56
N LYS A 54 6.02 2.73 -11.47
CA LYS A 54 6.47 3.91 -12.26
C LYS A 54 5.77 5.21 -11.89
N LEU A 55 5.27 5.29 -10.65
CA LEU A 55 4.83 6.57 -10.12
C LEU A 55 6.05 7.45 -9.82
N GLU A 56 5.81 8.75 -9.76
CA GLU A 56 6.86 9.74 -9.61
C GLU A 56 6.71 10.49 -8.29
N ASN A 57 7.78 11.16 -7.88
CA ASN A 57 7.81 11.96 -6.67
C ASN A 57 7.42 11.16 -5.42
N VAL A 58 7.86 9.89 -5.39
CA VAL A 58 7.57 9.01 -4.26
C VAL A 58 8.27 9.53 -3.01
N GLN A 59 7.49 9.77 -1.97
CA GLN A 59 7.99 10.35 -0.72
C GLN A 59 7.39 9.64 0.48
N ILE A 60 8.22 9.44 1.49
CA ILE A 60 7.76 9.09 2.83
C ILE A 60 7.83 10.39 3.64
N ILE A 61 6.68 10.91 4.02
CA ILE A 61 6.56 12.22 4.68
C ILE A 61 6.41 11.99 6.16
N GLU A 62 7.39 12.46 6.94
CA GLU A 62 7.36 12.31 8.39
C GLU A 62 6.26 13.20 9.00
N THR A 63 5.60 12.68 10.01
CA THR A 63 4.56 13.38 10.76
C THR A 63 4.83 13.21 12.26
N LYS A 64 3.99 13.80 13.09
CA LYS A 64 4.06 13.57 14.54
C LYS A 64 3.64 12.13 14.90
N GLY A 65 2.88 11.49 14.04
CA GLY A 65 2.50 10.09 14.19
C GLY A 65 3.28 9.21 13.22
N HIS A 66 2.57 8.32 12.55
CA HIS A 66 3.18 7.47 11.52
C HIS A 66 3.36 8.25 10.23
N PRO A 67 4.32 7.85 9.37
CA PRO A 67 4.58 8.61 8.15
C PRO A 67 3.48 8.44 7.12
N LEU A 68 3.36 9.45 6.26
CA LEU A 68 2.52 9.38 5.07
C LEU A 68 3.37 8.92 3.89
N VAL A 69 2.75 8.23 2.93
CA VAL A 69 3.40 7.86 1.68
C VAL A 69 2.66 8.56 0.55
N TYR A 70 3.41 9.25 -0.29
CA TYR A 70 2.86 10.04 -1.39
C TYR A 70 3.58 9.70 -2.68
N ALA A 71 2.84 9.70 -3.78
CA ALA A 71 3.41 9.68 -5.12
C ALA A 71 2.40 10.27 -6.09
N ASP A 72 2.84 10.60 -7.30
CA ASP A 72 1.95 11.10 -8.33
C ASP A 72 2.36 10.61 -9.71
N TRP A 73 1.49 10.83 -10.66
CA TRP A 73 1.75 10.66 -12.09
C TRP A 73 0.82 11.66 -12.81
N LEU A 74 1.41 12.74 -13.32
CA LEU A 74 0.66 13.90 -13.81
C LEU A 74 0.95 14.17 -15.30
N HIS A 75 1.07 13.10 -16.09
CA HIS A 75 1.47 13.20 -17.50
C HIS A 75 0.29 13.07 -18.49
N ALA A 76 -0.93 13.37 -18.04
CA ALA A 76 -2.09 13.36 -18.93
C ALA A 76 -2.68 14.78 -19.03
N PRO A 77 -2.06 15.68 -19.81
CA PRO A 77 -2.51 17.08 -19.89
C PRO A 77 -3.98 17.16 -20.34
N GLY A 78 -4.72 18.04 -19.73
CA GLY A 78 -6.12 18.26 -20.08
C GLY A 78 -7.09 17.20 -19.58
N LYS A 79 -6.59 16.19 -18.87
CA LYS A 79 -7.43 15.14 -18.27
C LYS A 79 -7.61 15.38 -16.79
N PRO A 80 -8.73 14.90 -16.19
CA PRO A 80 -8.93 15.03 -14.76
C PRO A 80 -7.87 14.27 -13.98
N THR A 81 -7.51 14.79 -12.81
CA THR A 81 -6.63 14.10 -11.88
C THR A 81 -7.46 13.31 -10.90
N VAL A 82 -7.09 12.03 -10.72
CA VAL A 82 -7.75 11.15 -9.75
C VAL A 82 -6.86 11.05 -8.51
N LEU A 83 -7.44 11.31 -7.35
CA LEU A 83 -6.75 11.12 -6.08
C LEU A 83 -7.13 9.76 -5.53
N CYS A 84 -6.13 8.88 -5.40
CA CYS A 84 -6.32 7.57 -4.78
C CYS A 84 -5.86 7.64 -3.33
N TYR A 85 -6.68 7.17 -2.41
CA TYR A 85 -6.37 7.14 -0.99
C TYR A 85 -6.49 5.71 -0.47
N GLY A 86 -5.57 5.33 0.39
CA GLY A 86 -5.63 4.06 1.10
C GLY A 86 -4.83 4.16 2.38
N HIS A 87 -4.97 3.16 3.25
CA HIS A 87 -4.13 3.08 4.45
C HIS A 87 -3.26 1.82 4.36
N TYR A 88 -2.15 1.83 5.11
CA TYR A 88 -1.19 0.73 5.09
C TYR A 88 -1.01 0.05 6.43
N ASP A 89 -1.76 0.46 7.44
CA ASP A 89 -1.73 -0.15 8.76
C ASP A 89 -2.80 -1.23 8.90
N VAL A 90 -2.69 -2.01 9.97
CA VAL A 90 -3.67 -3.02 10.33
C VAL A 90 -4.07 -2.83 11.78
N GLN A 91 -5.24 -3.37 12.13
CA GLN A 91 -5.70 -3.39 13.51
C GLN A 91 -5.14 -4.60 14.24
N PRO A 92 -5.01 -4.54 15.58
CA PRO A 92 -4.63 -5.72 16.33
C PRO A 92 -5.71 -6.80 16.22
N PRO A 93 -5.32 -8.09 16.19
CA PRO A 93 -6.28 -9.18 16.12
C PRO A 93 -6.91 -9.40 17.51
N ASP A 94 -8.06 -8.81 17.76
CA ASP A 94 -8.73 -8.88 19.05
C ASP A 94 -10.24 -8.72 18.89
N PRO A 95 -11.06 -9.68 19.38
CA PRO A 95 -10.62 -11.00 19.84
C PRO A 95 -10.28 -11.92 18.67
N GLN A 96 -9.42 -12.89 18.91
CA GLN A 96 -9.15 -13.91 17.91
C GLN A 96 -10.35 -14.86 17.84
N ILE A 97 -10.90 -15.01 16.65
CA ILE A 97 -12.07 -15.85 16.42
C ILE A 97 -11.77 -16.74 15.22
N GLY A 98 -11.84 -18.06 15.46
CA GLY A 98 -11.64 -19.03 14.42
C GLY A 98 -10.23 -19.00 13.84
N ARG A 99 -10.10 -19.40 12.58
CA ARG A 99 -8.79 -19.53 11.92
C ARG A 99 -8.31 -18.25 11.23
N ALA A 100 -9.18 -17.26 11.17
CA ALA A 100 -8.85 -16.01 10.48
C ALA A 100 -7.68 -15.27 11.13
N HIS A 101 -7.37 -15.60 12.37
CA HIS A 101 -6.34 -14.93 13.16
C HIS A 101 -5.08 -15.77 13.36
N VAL A 102 -5.00 -16.88 12.68
CA VAL A 102 -3.84 -17.78 12.81
C VAL A 102 -2.69 -17.30 11.96
#